data_47c868bced558baedcc38bec0669b862
#
_entry.id   47c868bced558baedcc38bec0669b862
#
_cell.length_a   1.000
_cell.length_b   1.000
_cell.length_c   1.000
_cell.angle_alpha   90.00
_cell.angle_beta   90.00
_cell.angle_gamma   90.00
#
_symmetry.space_group_name_H-M   'P 1'
#
loop_
_entity.id
_entity.type
_entity.pdbx_description
1 polymer ?
#
loop_
_entity_poly.entity_id
_entity_poly.type
_entity_poly.pdbx_seq_one_letter_code
_entity_poly.pdbx_strand_id
1 'polypeptide(L)'
;YRLIMESVKKRGYKLVLWEMPMEMSLVYNRYVTDSKFMLDSIETAFIDIQSLNFINELRLHNFSKTAKEKVCLLGIDYNSTWKADQNSAMDIFDFIMHLNKKQKIYEVNMLLSLLMEKDWNKAIDYLKSHKTKIRNLLTEDEIECILHILTLSLKMGTERVNRFVGRDSVMFVNTKFLLEYFSVPVAMKSIVYAHNVHVNPVSTFPAVHCDPFGMYMKKQYSNDYIPLLILIGKG
;
A
#
# COMPACT_ATOMS: atom_id res chain seq x y z
N TYR A 1 -10.02 1.68 14.48
CA TYR A 1 -8.89 2.61 14.38
C TYR A 1 -8.27 2.97 15.75
N ARG A 2 -9.08 3.06 16.83
CA ARG A 2 -8.58 3.41 18.17
C ARG A 2 -7.46 2.49 18.65
N LEU A 3 -7.60 1.17 18.50
CA LEU A 3 -6.58 0.19 18.90
C LEU A 3 -5.28 0.37 18.08
N ILE A 4 -5.40 0.72 16.80
CA ILE A 4 -4.23 0.99 15.94
C ILE A 4 -3.51 2.23 16.46
N MET A 5 -4.22 3.32 16.73
CA MET A 5 -3.62 4.56 17.24
C MET A 5 -2.99 4.39 18.63
N GLU A 6 -3.60 3.58 19.50
CA GLU A 6 -2.99 3.23 20.80
C GLU A 6 -1.69 2.44 20.63
N SER A 7 -1.64 1.50 19.70
CA SER A 7 -0.43 0.73 19.41
C SER A 7 0.68 1.60 18.81
N VAL A 8 0.33 2.51 17.91
CA VAL A 8 1.24 3.52 17.35
C VAL A 8 1.81 4.39 18.48
N LYS A 9 0.94 5.02 19.29
CA LYS A 9 1.35 6.00 20.31
C LYS A 9 2.09 5.38 21.50
N LYS A 10 1.67 4.19 21.94
CA LYS A 10 2.15 3.61 23.20
C LYS A 10 3.17 2.48 23.00
N ARG A 11 3.19 1.81 21.84
CA ARG A 11 3.99 0.60 21.61
C ARG A 11 4.99 0.73 20.46
N GLY A 12 5.06 1.91 19.83
CA GLY A 12 6.04 2.24 18.80
C GLY A 12 5.86 1.48 17.49
N TYR A 13 4.64 1.13 17.12
CA TYR A 13 4.34 0.61 15.78
C TYR A 13 4.53 1.72 14.76
N LYS A 14 5.25 1.44 13.67
CA LYS A 14 5.61 2.45 12.66
C LYS A 14 5.10 2.15 11.27
N LEU A 15 4.56 0.98 11.03
CA LEU A 15 4.02 0.57 9.76
C LEU A 15 2.58 0.09 9.96
N VAL A 16 1.64 0.81 9.38
CA VAL A 16 0.22 0.45 9.31
C VAL A 16 -0.06 -0.01 7.90
N LEU A 17 -0.40 -1.28 7.77
CA LEU A 17 -0.76 -1.93 6.52
C LEU A 17 -2.26 -2.10 6.46
N TRP A 18 -2.88 -1.63 5.40
CA TRP A 18 -4.33 -1.55 5.27
C TRP A 18 -4.83 -2.37 4.09
N GLU A 19 -5.98 -3.03 4.24
CA GLU A 19 -6.69 -3.67 3.13
C GLU A 19 -7.27 -2.60 2.18
N MET A 20 -6.36 -1.97 1.44
CA MET A 20 -6.67 -1.10 0.32
C MET A 20 -5.62 -1.35 -0.77
N PRO A 21 -5.92 -1.05 -2.05
CA PRO A 21 -4.93 -1.16 -3.10
C PRO A 21 -3.66 -0.37 -2.77
N MET A 22 -2.50 -1.01 -2.99
CA MET A 22 -1.21 -0.43 -2.64
C MET A 22 -0.97 0.88 -3.38
N GLU A 23 -1.33 0.94 -4.66
CA GLU A 23 -1.24 2.12 -5.51
C GLU A 23 -2.06 3.30 -4.97
N MET A 24 -3.29 3.06 -4.53
CA MET A 24 -4.15 4.09 -3.92
C MET A 24 -3.58 4.59 -2.60
N SER A 25 -2.89 3.74 -1.86
CA SER A 25 -2.36 4.11 -0.55
C SER A 25 -1.19 5.09 -0.62
N LEU A 26 -0.52 5.24 -1.77
CA LEU A 26 0.62 6.15 -1.93
C LEU A 26 0.24 7.60 -1.62
N VAL A 27 -0.92 8.04 -2.08
CA VAL A 27 -1.41 9.40 -1.82
C VAL A 27 -1.68 9.62 -0.32
N TYR A 28 -2.29 8.65 0.35
CA TYR A 28 -2.55 8.75 1.79
C TYR A 28 -1.26 8.66 2.62
N ASN A 29 -0.32 7.81 2.21
CA ASN A 29 0.99 7.75 2.85
C ASN A 29 1.75 9.08 2.71
N ARG A 30 1.72 9.69 1.52
CA ARG A 30 2.31 11.03 1.31
C ARG A 30 1.62 12.06 2.21
N TYR A 31 0.30 12.05 2.29
CA TYR A 31 -0.44 12.95 3.15
C TYR A 31 -0.09 12.80 4.64
N VAL A 32 0.08 11.57 5.11
CA VAL A 32 0.43 11.26 6.50
C VAL A 32 1.89 11.65 6.81
N THR A 33 2.79 11.51 5.85
CA THR A 33 4.24 11.67 6.09
C THR A 33 4.79 13.04 5.67
N ASP A 34 4.14 13.74 4.75
CA ASP A 34 4.55 15.07 4.27
C ASP A 34 3.54 16.14 4.72
N SER A 35 3.96 17.02 5.63
CA SER A 35 3.11 18.09 6.16
C SER A 35 2.66 19.13 5.12
N LYS A 36 3.37 19.23 4.00
CA LYS A 36 3.04 20.17 2.91
C LYS A 36 2.08 19.60 1.88
N PHE A 37 1.95 18.27 1.84
CA PHE A 37 1.03 17.62 0.92
C PHE A 37 -0.41 17.70 1.43
N MET A 38 -1.36 17.98 0.52
CA MET A 38 -2.79 18.09 0.84
C MET A 38 -3.57 17.14 -0.07
N LEU A 39 -4.55 16.46 0.50
CA LEU A 39 -5.54 15.70 -0.28
C LEU A 39 -6.47 16.66 -1.01
N ASP A 40 -6.85 16.32 -2.22
CA ASP A 40 -7.90 17.03 -2.95
C ASP A 40 -9.30 16.42 -2.69
N SER A 41 -10.32 17.02 -3.31
CA SER A 41 -11.71 16.55 -3.15
C SER A 41 -11.96 15.17 -3.75
N ILE A 42 -11.20 14.77 -4.76
CA ILE A 42 -11.33 13.45 -5.40
C ILE A 42 -10.80 12.39 -4.44
N GLU A 43 -9.61 12.59 -3.90
CA GLU A 43 -8.96 11.66 -2.97
C GLU A 43 -9.79 11.46 -1.69
N THR A 44 -10.42 12.51 -1.19
CA THR A 44 -11.29 12.44 -0.02
C THR A 44 -12.64 11.78 -0.31
N ALA A 45 -13.12 11.79 -1.55
CA ALA A 45 -14.39 11.18 -1.94
C ALA A 45 -14.38 9.65 -1.95
N PHE A 46 -13.20 9.04 -2.07
CA PHE A 46 -13.04 7.58 -2.09
C PHE A 46 -12.86 6.93 -0.71
N ILE A 47 -12.89 7.73 0.35
CA ILE A 47 -12.66 7.23 1.70
C ILE A 47 -13.81 7.65 2.62
N ASP A 48 -14.24 6.74 3.49
CA ASP A 48 -15.27 7.06 4.47
C ASP A 48 -14.74 8.01 5.57
N ILE A 49 -15.66 8.69 6.24
CA ILE A 49 -15.31 9.72 7.25
C ILE A 49 -14.50 9.16 8.42
N GLN A 50 -14.71 7.90 8.82
CA GLN A 50 -13.98 7.31 9.94
C GLN A 50 -12.54 7.01 9.53
N SER A 51 -12.35 6.52 8.33
CA SER A 51 -11.05 6.29 7.72
C SER A 51 -10.28 7.61 7.52
N LEU A 52 -10.96 8.66 7.05
CA LEU A 52 -10.37 9.99 6.91
C LEU A 52 -9.94 10.57 8.27
N ASN A 53 -10.77 10.42 9.30
CA ASN A 53 -10.44 10.83 10.66
C ASN A 53 -9.20 10.10 11.19
N PHE A 54 -9.10 8.80 10.94
CA PHE A 54 -7.93 8.00 11.30
C PHE A 54 -6.65 8.47 10.59
N ILE A 55 -6.73 8.73 9.29
CA ILE A 55 -5.60 9.26 8.49
C ILE A 55 -5.15 10.64 9.03
N ASN A 56 -6.11 11.50 9.37
CA ASN A 56 -5.82 12.81 9.97
C ASN A 56 -5.14 12.66 11.35
N GLU A 57 -5.56 11.69 12.15
CA GLU A 57 -4.91 11.42 13.45
C GLU A 57 -3.48 10.92 13.29
N LEU A 58 -3.22 10.05 12.31
CA LEU A 58 -1.85 9.63 11.95
C LEU A 58 -0.99 10.81 11.47
N ARG A 59 -1.55 11.70 10.63
CA ARG A 59 -0.86 12.90 10.18
C ARG A 59 -0.48 13.80 11.36
N LEU A 60 -1.40 14.05 12.27
CA LEU A 60 -1.13 14.83 13.48
C LEU A 60 -0.05 14.18 14.35
N HIS A 61 -0.08 12.85 14.50
CA HIS A 61 0.96 12.12 15.20
C HIS A 61 2.34 12.31 14.56
N ASN A 62 2.40 12.34 13.25
CA ASN A 62 3.65 12.49 12.49
C ASN A 62 4.16 13.94 12.42
N PHE A 63 3.35 14.94 12.76
CA PHE A 63 3.66 16.35 12.52
C PHE A 63 4.99 16.79 13.15
N SER A 64 5.27 16.33 14.37
CA SER A 64 6.48 16.68 15.12
C SER A 64 7.60 15.64 15.02
N LYS A 65 7.44 14.62 14.16
CA LYS A 65 8.38 13.50 14.06
C LYS A 65 9.41 13.71 12.97
N THR A 66 10.63 13.24 13.22
CA THR A 66 11.64 13.12 12.17
C THR A 66 11.22 12.06 11.14
N ALA A 67 11.78 12.09 9.94
CA ALA A 67 11.44 11.12 8.89
C ALA A 67 11.53 9.66 9.34
N LYS A 68 12.53 9.31 10.16
CA LYS A 68 12.74 7.94 10.70
C LYS A 68 11.74 7.55 11.79
N GLU A 69 11.06 8.51 12.39
CA GLU A 69 10.09 8.26 13.46
C GLU A 69 8.65 8.26 12.99
N LYS A 70 8.41 8.72 11.76
CA LYS A 70 7.06 8.77 11.20
C LYS A 70 6.48 7.38 11.01
N VAL A 71 5.17 7.32 11.18
CA VAL A 71 4.36 6.14 10.87
C VAL A 71 3.99 6.19 9.40
N CYS A 72 4.24 5.10 8.68
CA CYS A 72 3.79 4.93 7.31
C CYS A 72 2.44 4.21 7.27
N LEU A 73 1.59 4.61 6.32
CA LEU A 73 0.29 4.00 6.04
C LEU A 73 0.28 3.50 4.59
N LEU A 74 0.31 2.19 4.39
CA LEU A 74 0.41 1.59 3.06
C LEU A 74 -0.62 0.50 2.84
N GLY A 75 -1.11 0.40 1.62
CA GLY A 75 -2.03 -0.66 1.19
C GLY A 75 -1.31 -1.97 0.94
N ILE A 76 -2.00 -3.07 1.19
CA ILE A 76 -1.50 -4.42 0.89
C ILE A 76 -2.32 -5.13 -0.16
N ASP A 77 -3.49 -4.61 -0.50
CA ASP A 77 -4.38 -5.21 -1.48
C ASP A 77 -3.92 -4.90 -2.91
N TYR A 78 -4.50 -5.57 -3.84
CA TYR A 78 -4.34 -5.34 -5.26
C TYR A 78 -5.70 -4.96 -5.84
N ASN A 79 -5.73 -3.97 -6.70
CA ASN A 79 -6.98 -3.53 -7.33
C ASN A 79 -7.49 -4.61 -8.30
N SER A 80 -8.15 -5.63 -7.73
CA SER A 80 -8.68 -6.79 -8.45
C SER A 80 -10.01 -6.51 -9.16
N THR A 81 -10.40 -5.24 -9.30
CA THR A 81 -11.62 -4.89 -10.02
C THR A 81 -11.53 -5.35 -11.48
N TRP A 82 -12.67 -5.49 -12.12
CA TRP A 82 -12.90 -6.11 -13.44
C TRP A 82 -11.99 -5.62 -14.60
N LYS A 83 -11.09 -4.68 -14.33
CA LYS A 83 -10.12 -4.09 -15.25
C LYS A 83 -8.74 -3.96 -14.57
N ALA A 84 -8.28 -5.02 -13.91
CA ALA A 84 -7.05 -5.04 -13.10
C ALA A 84 -5.84 -4.33 -13.77
N ASP A 85 -5.65 -4.57 -15.06
CA ASP A 85 -4.53 -3.99 -15.83
C ASP A 85 -4.68 -2.50 -16.11
N GLN A 86 -5.87 -1.92 -15.90
CA GLN A 86 -6.14 -0.52 -16.22
C GLN A 86 -6.11 0.38 -14.98
N ASN A 87 -6.54 -0.12 -13.83
CA ASN A 87 -6.74 0.71 -12.66
C ASN A 87 -5.46 0.98 -11.87
N SER A 88 -4.60 -0.02 -11.64
CA SER A 88 -3.34 0.19 -10.92
C SER A 88 -2.44 1.24 -11.58
N ALA A 89 -2.38 1.22 -12.93
CA ALA A 89 -1.63 2.22 -13.66
C ALA A 89 -2.24 3.62 -13.54
N MET A 90 -3.58 3.70 -13.58
CA MET A 90 -4.27 4.98 -13.44
C MET A 90 -4.09 5.57 -12.05
N ASP A 91 -4.17 4.76 -11.00
CA ASP A 91 -3.95 5.23 -9.63
C ASP A 91 -2.52 5.75 -9.43
N ILE A 92 -1.51 5.04 -9.97
CA ILE A 92 -0.12 5.53 -9.98
C ILE A 92 0.00 6.81 -10.84
N PHE A 93 -0.63 6.83 -12.01
CA PHE A 93 -0.63 7.97 -12.91
C PHE A 93 -1.22 9.20 -12.22
N ASP A 94 -2.39 9.07 -11.59
CA ASP A 94 -3.08 10.16 -10.91
C ASP A 94 -2.27 10.70 -9.73
N PHE A 95 -1.65 9.80 -8.95
CA PHE A 95 -0.74 10.20 -7.87
C PHE A 95 0.44 11.01 -8.39
N ILE A 96 1.13 10.52 -9.42
CA ILE A 96 2.28 11.22 -10.01
C ILE A 96 1.85 12.55 -10.67
N MET A 97 0.70 12.56 -11.36
CA MET A 97 0.13 13.77 -11.94
C MET A 97 -0.18 14.83 -10.89
N HIS A 98 -0.78 14.42 -9.76
CA HIS A 98 -1.05 15.34 -8.65
C HIS A 98 0.24 16.02 -8.18
N LEU A 99 1.30 15.25 -7.96
CA LEU A 99 2.60 15.79 -7.54
C LEU A 99 3.24 16.70 -8.60
N ASN A 100 3.13 16.35 -9.87
CA ASN A 100 3.81 17.03 -10.98
C ASN A 100 3.07 18.29 -11.49
N LYS A 101 1.84 18.53 -11.07
CA LYS A 101 1.02 19.70 -11.50
C LYS A 101 1.80 21.02 -11.47
N LYS A 102 2.65 21.22 -10.46
CA LYS A 102 3.39 22.48 -10.25
C LYS A 102 4.81 22.45 -10.83
N GLN A 103 5.42 21.30 -11.01
CA GLN A 103 6.86 21.20 -11.31
C GLN A 103 7.16 20.90 -12.78
N LYS A 104 6.27 20.18 -13.48
CA LYS A 104 6.38 19.82 -14.92
C LYS A 104 7.75 19.21 -15.29
N ILE A 105 8.22 18.27 -14.48
CA ILE A 105 9.50 17.61 -14.68
C ILE A 105 9.43 16.72 -15.93
N TYR A 106 10.35 16.89 -16.88
CA TYR A 106 10.35 16.15 -18.16
C TYR A 106 10.41 14.64 -17.95
N GLU A 107 11.29 14.15 -17.10
CA GLU A 107 11.43 12.72 -16.80
C GLU A 107 10.17 12.11 -16.21
N VAL A 108 9.42 12.88 -15.45
CA VAL A 108 8.12 12.47 -14.91
C VAL A 108 7.07 12.38 -16.01
N ASN A 109 7.04 13.33 -16.95
CA ASN A 109 6.12 13.28 -18.09
C ASN A 109 6.38 12.07 -18.99
N MET A 110 7.65 11.69 -19.19
CA MET A 110 8.01 10.47 -19.92
C MET A 110 7.53 9.21 -19.19
N LEU A 111 7.71 9.14 -17.87
CA LEU A 111 7.17 8.03 -17.07
C LEU A 111 5.64 7.94 -17.20
N LEU A 112 4.95 9.07 -17.10
CA LEU A 112 3.49 9.14 -17.27
C LEU A 112 3.04 8.65 -18.65
N SER A 113 3.77 8.98 -19.73
CA SER A 113 3.49 8.46 -21.08
C SER A 113 3.59 6.94 -21.13
N LEU A 114 4.66 6.38 -20.57
CA LEU A 114 4.87 4.92 -20.53
C LEU A 114 3.78 4.19 -19.71
N LEU A 115 3.32 4.80 -18.61
CA LEU A 115 2.19 4.27 -17.81
C LEU A 115 0.88 4.27 -18.62
N MET A 116 0.61 5.34 -19.38
CA MET A 116 -0.56 5.42 -20.26
C MET A 116 -0.52 4.41 -21.42
N GLU A 117 0.66 4.15 -21.95
CA GLU A 117 0.88 3.13 -22.99
C GLU A 117 0.83 1.70 -22.43
N LYS A 118 0.81 1.54 -21.09
CA LYS A 118 0.86 0.26 -20.38
C LYS A 118 2.09 -0.58 -20.71
N ASP A 119 3.19 0.06 -21.08
CA ASP A 119 4.46 -0.61 -21.30
C ASP A 119 5.24 -0.72 -19.99
N TRP A 120 4.80 -1.70 -19.17
CA TRP A 120 5.37 -1.90 -17.82
C TRP A 120 6.87 -2.15 -17.83
N ASN A 121 7.38 -2.87 -18.82
CA ASN A 121 8.82 -3.13 -18.92
C ASN A 121 9.57 -1.83 -19.12
N LYS A 122 9.17 -1.01 -20.10
CA LYS A 122 9.81 0.28 -20.32
C LYS A 122 9.61 1.24 -19.15
N ALA A 123 8.44 1.26 -18.51
CA ALA A 123 8.19 2.09 -17.34
C ALA A 123 9.13 1.71 -16.18
N ILE A 124 9.32 0.42 -15.90
CA ILE A 124 10.25 -0.08 -14.88
C ILE A 124 11.70 0.32 -15.21
N ASP A 125 12.15 0.06 -16.42
CA ASP A 125 13.51 0.37 -16.85
C ASP A 125 13.77 1.88 -16.84
N TYR A 126 12.78 2.66 -17.28
CA TYR A 126 12.84 4.12 -17.25
C TYR A 126 12.94 4.66 -15.82
N LEU A 127 12.07 4.17 -14.92
CA LEU A 127 12.08 4.58 -13.52
C LEU A 127 13.41 4.25 -12.84
N LYS A 128 13.97 3.07 -13.08
CA LYS A 128 15.30 2.68 -12.56
C LYS A 128 16.42 3.57 -13.07
N SER A 129 16.44 3.84 -14.37
CA SER A 129 17.53 4.61 -15.00
C SER A 129 17.49 6.11 -14.71
N HIS A 130 16.29 6.67 -14.43
CA HIS A 130 16.10 8.10 -14.16
C HIS A 130 15.78 8.40 -12.70
N LYS A 131 15.98 7.44 -11.80
CA LYS A 131 15.66 7.51 -10.37
C LYS A 131 16.16 8.81 -9.71
N THR A 132 17.40 9.20 -9.98
CA THR A 132 17.99 10.41 -9.40
C THR A 132 17.23 11.69 -9.74
N LYS A 133 16.74 11.82 -10.96
CA LYS A 133 15.97 13.00 -11.40
C LYS A 133 14.53 12.95 -10.89
N ILE A 134 13.94 11.77 -10.87
CA ILE A 134 12.58 11.54 -10.40
C ILE A 134 12.45 11.75 -8.88
N ARG A 135 13.52 11.55 -8.11
CA ARG A 135 13.60 11.85 -6.65
C ARG A 135 13.34 13.30 -6.29
N ASN A 136 13.36 14.22 -7.23
CA ASN A 136 12.91 15.58 -6.99
C ASN A 136 11.40 15.69 -6.74
N LEU A 137 10.63 14.68 -7.18
CA LEU A 137 9.18 14.62 -7.02
C LEU A 137 8.73 13.48 -6.11
N LEU A 138 9.26 12.27 -6.33
CA LEU A 138 8.92 11.06 -5.58
C LEU A 138 10.00 10.75 -4.54
N THR A 139 9.57 10.33 -3.36
CA THR A 139 10.52 9.80 -2.35
C THR A 139 11.06 8.44 -2.80
N GLU A 140 12.16 8.01 -2.17
CA GLU A 140 12.72 6.66 -2.41
C GLU A 140 11.69 5.56 -2.15
N ASP A 141 10.96 5.67 -1.04
CA ASP A 141 9.93 4.70 -0.65
C ASP A 141 8.82 4.60 -1.69
N GLU A 142 8.37 5.72 -2.26
CA GLU A 142 7.37 5.74 -3.31
C GLU A 142 7.89 5.12 -4.62
N ILE A 143 9.14 5.40 -4.98
CA ILE A 143 9.76 4.80 -6.16
C ILE A 143 9.81 3.28 -6.01
N GLU A 144 10.24 2.77 -4.87
CA GLU A 144 10.31 1.32 -4.62
C GLU A 144 8.92 0.67 -4.59
N CYS A 145 7.93 1.31 -3.97
CA CYS A 145 6.54 0.85 -4.02
C CYS A 145 6.02 0.80 -5.46
N ILE A 146 6.23 1.84 -6.26
CA ILE A 146 5.81 1.88 -7.68
C ILE A 146 6.52 0.77 -8.48
N LEU A 147 7.82 0.59 -8.30
CA LEU A 147 8.57 -0.51 -8.96
C LEU A 147 8.00 -1.88 -8.59
N HIS A 148 7.67 -2.10 -7.32
CA HIS A 148 7.03 -3.33 -6.86
C HIS A 148 5.68 -3.55 -7.53
N ILE A 149 4.79 -2.54 -7.54
CA ILE A 149 3.47 -2.60 -8.15
C ILE A 149 3.56 -2.90 -9.65
N LEU A 150 4.42 -2.20 -10.38
CA LEU A 150 4.62 -2.41 -11.82
C LEU A 150 5.16 -3.82 -12.11
N THR A 151 6.11 -4.30 -11.31
CA THR A 151 6.67 -5.66 -11.44
C THR A 151 5.61 -6.73 -11.16
N LEU A 152 4.76 -6.51 -10.17
CA LEU A 152 3.66 -7.41 -9.85
C LEU A 152 2.62 -7.41 -10.97
N SER A 153 2.23 -6.24 -11.48
CA SER A 153 1.29 -6.09 -12.61
C SER A 153 1.78 -6.80 -13.86
N LEU A 154 3.09 -6.71 -14.17
CA LEU A 154 3.70 -7.43 -15.27
C LEU A 154 3.57 -8.97 -15.11
N LYS A 155 3.87 -9.49 -13.93
CA LYS A 155 3.74 -10.92 -13.63
C LYS A 155 2.30 -11.40 -13.72
N MET A 156 1.36 -10.63 -13.20
CA MET A 156 -0.05 -10.99 -13.19
C MET A 156 -0.72 -10.86 -14.57
N GLY A 157 -0.24 -9.97 -15.42
CA GLY A 157 -0.71 -9.83 -16.81
C GLY A 157 -0.34 -11.03 -17.68
N THR A 158 0.71 -11.77 -17.34
CA THR A 158 1.13 -13.01 -18.02
C THR A 158 0.46 -14.26 -17.47
N GLU A 159 -0.06 -14.21 -16.25
CA GLU A 159 -0.74 -15.33 -15.61
C GLU A 159 -2.24 -15.01 -15.49
N ARG A 160 -3.12 -15.90 -15.97
CA ARG A 160 -4.57 -15.83 -15.70
C ARG A 160 -4.81 -16.14 -14.22
N VAL A 161 -4.50 -15.22 -13.33
CA VAL A 161 -4.75 -15.40 -11.91
C VAL A 161 -6.25 -15.38 -11.67
N ASN A 162 -6.78 -16.48 -11.16
CA ASN A 162 -8.16 -16.56 -10.73
C ASN A 162 -8.37 -15.56 -9.58
N ARG A 163 -9.23 -14.57 -9.79
CA ARG A 163 -9.43 -13.38 -8.94
C ARG A 163 -9.59 -13.65 -7.45
N PHE A 164 -10.29 -14.76 -7.13
CA PHE A 164 -10.55 -15.10 -5.73
C PHE A 164 -9.40 -15.92 -5.11
N VAL A 165 -8.72 -16.72 -5.91
CA VAL A 165 -7.64 -17.59 -5.44
C VAL A 165 -6.33 -16.82 -5.28
N GLY A 166 -6.16 -15.74 -6.07
CA GLY A 166 -4.91 -14.96 -6.10
C GLY A 166 -4.85 -13.75 -5.17
N ARG A 167 -6.00 -13.17 -4.74
CA ARG A 167 -6.02 -11.91 -3.99
C ARG A 167 -5.24 -11.99 -2.68
N ASP A 168 -5.51 -12.99 -1.87
CA ASP A 168 -4.87 -13.17 -0.56
C ASP A 168 -3.37 -13.47 -0.68
N SER A 169 -2.97 -14.21 -1.72
CA SER A 169 -1.55 -14.43 -2.01
C SER A 169 -0.84 -13.15 -2.45
N VAL A 170 -1.53 -12.27 -3.19
CA VAL A 170 -1.00 -10.96 -3.57
C VAL A 170 -0.90 -10.04 -2.35
N MET A 171 -1.92 -10.00 -1.49
CA MET A 171 -1.85 -9.28 -0.22
C MET A 171 -0.64 -9.72 0.61
N PHE A 172 -0.36 -11.03 0.63
CA PHE A 172 0.82 -11.57 1.29
C PHE A 172 2.12 -11.12 0.63
N VAL A 173 2.23 -11.16 -0.70
CA VAL A 173 3.42 -10.70 -1.44
C VAL A 173 3.69 -9.22 -1.19
N ASN A 174 2.65 -8.38 -1.23
CA ASN A 174 2.74 -6.96 -0.91
C ASN A 174 3.18 -6.73 0.54
N THR A 175 2.54 -7.44 1.48
CA THR A 175 2.92 -7.34 2.91
C THR A 175 4.36 -7.75 3.14
N LYS A 176 4.79 -8.86 2.55
CA LYS A 176 6.18 -9.34 2.66
C LYS A 176 7.16 -8.31 2.13
N PHE A 177 6.91 -7.76 0.93
CA PHE A 177 7.74 -6.69 0.37
C PHE A 177 7.85 -5.50 1.33
N LEU A 178 6.72 -4.99 1.84
CA LEU A 178 6.71 -3.83 2.73
C LEU A 178 7.44 -4.10 4.05
N LEU A 179 7.23 -5.28 4.63
CA LEU A 179 7.93 -5.68 5.86
C LEU A 179 9.44 -5.79 5.63
N GLU A 180 9.87 -6.42 4.54
CA GLU A 180 11.29 -6.56 4.20
C GLU A 180 11.93 -5.20 3.89
N TYR A 181 11.26 -4.35 3.11
CA TYR A 181 11.78 -3.05 2.71
C TYR A 181 11.90 -2.07 3.89
N PHE A 182 10.84 -1.92 4.70
CA PHE A 182 10.80 -0.95 5.80
C PHE A 182 11.49 -1.45 7.09
N SER A 183 11.73 -2.76 7.23
CA SER A 183 12.37 -3.31 8.44
C SER A 183 13.91 -3.26 8.42
N VAL A 184 14.50 -2.78 7.34
CA VAL A 184 15.96 -2.58 7.28
C VAL A 184 16.27 -1.14 7.71
N PRO A 185 17.16 -0.88 8.67
CA PRO A 185 18.07 -1.77 9.41
C PRO A 185 17.54 -2.25 10.77
N VAL A 186 16.32 -1.91 11.17
CA VAL A 186 15.77 -2.22 12.50
C VAL A 186 14.46 -2.97 12.38
N ALA A 187 14.32 -4.08 13.11
CA ALA A 187 13.06 -4.82 13.19
C ALA A 187 11.88 -3.88 13.54
N MET A 188 10.98 -3.67 12.60
CA MET A 188 9.88 -2.72 12.72
C MET A 188 8.60 -3.46 13.10
N LYS A 189 7.92 -2.99 14.16
CA LYS A 189 6.59 -3.49 14.49
C LYS A 189 5.57 -2.92 13.49
N SER A 190 4.76 -3.79 12.91
CA SER A 190 3.71 -3.45 11.96
C SER A 190 2.34 -3.92 12.44
N ILE A 191 1.30 -3.23 11.98
CA ILE A 191 -0.09 -3.62 12.17
C ILE A 191 -0.69 -3.83 10.80
N VAL A 192 -1.32 -4.99 10.59
CA VAL A 192 -2.17 -5.23 9.42
C VAL A 192 -3.62 -5.03 9.83
N TYR A 193 -4.32 -4.12 9.15
CA TYR A 193 -5.75 -3.88 9.31
C TYR A 193 -6.47 -4.36 8.06
N ALA A 194 -7.16 -5.49 8.17
CA ALA A 194 -7.92 -6.11 7.11
C ALA A 194 -9.15 -6.82 7.66
N HIS A 195 -10.07 -7.20 6.78
CA HIS A 195 -11.25 -7.95 7.15
C HIS A 195 -10.87 -9.30 7.80
N ASN A 196 -11.64 -9.73 8.79
CA ASN A 196 -11.41 -10.97 9.55
C ASN A 196 -11.19 -12.20 8.68
N VAL A 197 -11.87 -12.27 7.54
CA VAL A 197 -11.74 -13.39 6.60
C VAL A 197 -10.32 -13.52 6.03
N HIS A 198 -9.63 -12.40 5.85
CA HIS A 198 -8.26 -12.38 5.34
C HIS A 198 -7.23 -12.68 6.44
N VAL A 199 -7.38 -12.08 7.62
CA VAL A 199 -6.40 -12.22 8.70
C VAL A 199 -6.49 -13.53 9.48
N ASN A 200 -7.56 -14.31 9.28
CA ASN A 200 -7.72 -15.62 9.94
C ASN A 200 -6.71 -16.63 9.36
N PRO A 201 -5.90 -17.29 10.20
CA PRO A 201 -4.94 -18.31 9.74
C PRO A 201 -5.57 -19.64 9.36
N VAL A 202 -6.88 -19.79 9.54
CA VAL A 202 -7.62 -21.02 9.24
C VAL A 202 -8.67 -20.71 8.16
N SER A 203 -8.70 -21.48 7.08
CA SER A 203 -9.72 -21.33 6.04
C SER A 203 -11.10 -21.65 6.62
N THR A 204 -11.99 -20.65 6.63
CA THR A 204 -13.37 -20.78 7.08
C THR A 204 -14.35 -21.01 5.94
N PHE A 205 -13.89 -20.92 4.68
CA PHE A 205 -14.73 -21.04 3.49
C PHE A 205 -14.31 -22.25 2.63
N PRO A 206 -14.87 -23.43 2.88
CA PRO A 206 -14.54 -24.63 2.07
C PRO A 206 -14.88 -24.49 0.58
N ALA A 207 -15.82 -23.57 0.24
CA ALA A 207 -16.23 -23.34 -1.14
C ALA A 207 -15.24 -22.51 -1.97
N VAL A 208 -14.31 -21.80 -1.30
CA VAL A 208 -13.25 -21.04 -1.95
C VAL A 208 -11.94 -21.77 -1.66
N HIS A 209 -11.48 -22.58 -2.60
CA HIS A 209 -10.24 -23.37 -2.49
C HIS A 209 -8.99 -22.47 -2.53
N CYS A 210 -8.91 -21.46 -1.68
CA CYS A 210 -7.74 -20.60 -1.56
C CYS A 210 -7.36 -20.42 -0.09
N ASP A 211 -6.06 -20.38 0.15
CA ASP A 211 -5.52 -20.08 1.46
C ASP A 211 -5.74 -18.61 1.77
N PRO A 212 -6.30 -18.24 2.95
CA PRO A 212 -6.44 -16.85 3.35
C PRO A 212 -5.07 -16.22 3.63
N PHE A 213 -4.98 -14.91 3.50
CA PHE A 213 -3.79 -14.11 3.80
C PHE A 213 -3.15 -14.50 5.16
N GLY A 214 -3.97 -14.67 6.20
CA GLY A 214 -3.51 -15.05 7.54
C GLY A 214 -2.78 -16.40 7.59
N MET A 215 -3.14 -17.34 6.70
CA MET A 215 -2.44 -18.63 6.61
C MET A 215 -1.02 -18.44 6.04
N TYR A 216 -0.86 -17.63 4.98
CA TYR A 216 0.47 -17.28 4.45
C TYR A 216 1.31 -16.57 5.50
N MET A 217 0.73 -15.60 6.22
CA MET A 217 1.40 -14.88 7.29
C MET A 217 1.83 -15.83 8.43
N LYS A 218 0.96 -16.73 8.86
CA LYS A 218 1.27 -17.70 9.92
C LYS A 218 2.38 -18.67 9.50
N LYS A 219 2.35 -19.13 8.25
CA LYS A 219 3.39 -20.01 7.70
C LYS A 219 4.75 -19.33 7.62
N GLN A 220 4.79 -18.04 7.25
CA GLN A 220 6.03 -17.28 7.06
C GLN A 220 6.60 -16.77 8.38
N TYR A 221 5.75 -16.21 9.27
CA TYR A 221 6.18 -15.48 10.45
C TYR A 221 5.91 -16.21 11.78
N SER A 222 5.25 -17.38 11.71
CA SER A 222 5.05 -18.25 12.88
C SER A 222 4.46 -17.51 14.10
N ASN A 223 5.24 -17.37 15.18
CA ASN A 223 4.80 -16.72 16.41
C ASN A 223 4.86 -15.18 16.36
N ASP A 224 5.55 -14.62 15.38
CA ASP A 224 5.58 -13.17 15.14
C ASP A 224 4.31 -12.65 14.48
N TYR A 225 3.48 -13.55 13.90
CA TYR A 225 2.16 -13.22 13.41
C TYR A 225 1.11 -13.51 14.48
N ILE A 226 0.48 -12.45 14.98
CA ILE A 226 -0.57 -12.53 16.01
C ILE A 226 -1.88 -11.99 15.42
N PRO A 227 -2.81 -12.86 14.97
CA PRO A 227 -4.10 -12.44 14.46
C PRO A 227 -5.01 -12.00 15.61
N LEU A 228 -5.67 -10.84 15.44
CA LEU A 228 -6.70 -10.34 16.33
C LEU A 228 -8.01 -10.23 15.54
N LEU A 229 -8.96 -11.12 15.84
CA LEU A 229 -10.28 -11.12 15.21
C LEU A 229 -11.24 -10.28 16.03
N ILE A 230 -11.91 -9.32 15.38
CA ILE A 230 -12.94 -8.51 16.01
C ILE A 230 -14.29 -9.12 15.64
N LEU A 231 -14.95 -9.70 16.63
CA LEU A 231 -16.29 -10.27 16.49
C LEU A 231 -17.33 -9.28 17.03
N ILE A 232 -18.37 -9.04 16.24
CA ILE A 232 -19.53 -8.28 16.68
C ILE A 232 -20.43 -9.26 17.43
N GLY A 233 -20.49 -9.15 18.75
CA GLY A 233 -21.45 -9.86 19.58
C GLY A 233 -22.86 -9.30 19.33
N LYS A 234 -23.90 -10.10 19.63
CA LYS A 234 -25.26 -9.57 19.71
C LYS A 234 -25.26 -8.56 20.84
N GLY A 235 -25.55 -7.30 20.49
CA GLY A 235 -25.90 -6.28 21.46
C GLY A 235 -27.30 -6.52 22.07
#